data_75e6f9d9d466269574a3f0a27ba690d0
#
_entry.id   75e6f9d9d466269574a3f0a27ba690d0
#
_cell.length_a   1.000
_cell.length_b   1.000
_cell.length_c   1.000
_cell.angle_alpha   90.00
_cell.angle_beta   90.00
_cell.angle_gamma   90.00
#
_symmetry.space_group_name_H-M   'P 1'
#
loop_
_entity.id
_entity.type
_entity.pdbx_description
1 polymer ?
#
loop_
_entity_poly.entity_id
_entity_poly.type
_entity_poly.pdbx_seq_one_letter_code
_entity_poly.pdbx_strand_id
1 'polypeptide(L)'
;MMLRLLAATAAFALATPFQAASAASPPDCKVQIEGNDAMQFNRKEIVVPKSCQRFTVELRHAGKLPKQAMGHNWVLSKTTDAANVARDGIPAGLDKQYVKPGDARVIAFTRVLGPGETDATTFDVSKLSAGESYTFFCSFPGHSAVMKGVLRLG
;
A
#
# COMPACT_ATOMS: atom_id res chain seq x y z
N MET A 1 -81.90 3.76 36.74
CA MET A 1 -80.51 3.68 37.25
C MET A 1 -79.66 3.10 36.12
N MET A 2 -79.05 4.00 35.28
CA MET A 2 -78.30 3.65 34.04
C MET A 2 -76.82 3.57 34.38
N LEU A 3 -76.23 2.38 34.21
CA LEU A 3 -74.80 2.15 34.45
C LEU A 3 -74.07 2.38 33.08
N ARG A 4 -73.20 3.40 33.02
CA ARG A 4 -72.35 3.69 31.85
C ARG A 4 -71.04 2.92 32.01
N LEU A 5 -70.77 1.97 31.12
CA LEU A 5 -69.46 1.36 30.97
C LEU A 5 -68.55 2.28 30.18
N LEU A 6 -67.42 2.69 30.78
CA LEU A 6 -66.34 3.35 30.12
C LEU A 6 -65.35 2.28 29.60
N ALA A 7 -65.22 2.20 28.28
CA ALA A 7 -64.19 1.37 27.65
C ALA A 7 -62.88 2.18 27.52
N ALA A 8 -61.85 1.73 28.19
CA ALA A 8 -60.50 2.29 28.08
C ALA A 8 -59.76 1.58 26.92
N THR A 9 -59.47 2.29 25.86
CA THR A 9 -58.61 1.85 24.77
C THR A 9 -57.14 2.10 25.09
N ALA A 10 -56.38 1.03 25.37
CA ALA A 10 -54.93 1.10 25.54
C ALA A 10 -54.25 1.12 24.17
N ALA A 11 -53.60 2.25 23.81
CA ALA A 11 -52.77 2.39 22.63
C ALA A 11 -51.39 1.77 22.91
N PHE A 12 -51.09 0.66 22.23
CA PHE A 12 -49.77 0.01 22.26
C PHE A 12 -48.85 0.71 21.25
N ALA A 13 -47.88 1.51 21.72
CA ALA A 13 -46.85 2.12 20.88
C ALA A 13 -45.79 1.08 20.54
N LEU A 14 -45.74 0.66 19.28
CA LEU A 14 -44.68 -0.20 18.74
C LEU A 14 -43.40 0.65 18.60
N ALA A 15 -42.48 0.49 19.53
CA ALA A 15 -41.12 1.03 19.41
C ALA A 15 -40.31 0.16 18.43
N THR A 16 -40.06 0.68 17.24
CA THR A 16 -39.12 0.05 16.29
C THR A 16 -37.67 0.26 16.74
N PRO A 17 -36.86 -0.80 16.87
CA PRO A 17 -35.46 -0.64 17.22
C PRO A 17 -34.73 0.05 16.06
N PHE A 18 -34.16 1.22 16.34
CA PHE A 18 -33.26 1.92 15.43
C PHE A 18 -31.95 1.14 15.39
N GLN A 19 -31.75 0.34 14.33
CA GLN A 19 -30.50 -0.36 14.08
C GLN A 19 -29.46 0.67 13.63
N ALA A 20 -28.53 1.04 14.52
CA ALA A 20 -27.37 1.83 14.14
C ALA A 20 -26.54 1.03 13.13
N ALA A 21 -26.50 1.48 11.89
CA ALA A 21 -25.60 0.94 10.89
C ALA A 21 -24.16 1.14 11.40
N SER A 22 -23.42 0.03 11.61
CA SER A 22 -22.01 0.08 11.95
C SER A 22 -21.26 0.75 10.80
N ALA A 23 -20.79 1.97 11.01
CA ALA A 23 -19.95 2.66 10.04
C ALA A 23 -18.64 1.85 9.88
N ALA A 24 -18.38 1.33 8.69
CA ALA A 24 -17.11 0.69 8.36
C ALA A 24 -15.99 1.70 8.62
N SER A 25 -14.93 1.27 9.31
CA SER A 25 -13.74 2.10 9.51
C SER A 25 -13.22 2.58 8.16
N PRO A 26 -12.75 3.85 8.05
CA PRO A 26 -12.17 4.33 6.80
C PRO A 26 -11.02 3.42 6.37
N PRO A 27 -10.85 3.16 5.07
CA PRO A 27 -9.79 2.30 4.56
C PRO A 27 -8.42 2.87 4.95
N ASP A 28 -7.51 1.99 5.36
CA ASP A 28 -6.14 2.39 5.65
C ASP A 28 -5.40 2.66 4.31
N CYS A 29 -5.18 3.94 3.99
CA CYS A 29 -4.51 4.37 2.76
C CYS A 29 -2.98 4.36 2.89
N LYS A 30 -2.47 3.47 3.72
CA LYS A 30 -1.03 3.24 3.91
C LYS A 30 -0.72 1.78 4.17
N VAL A 31 0.52 1.41 3.92
CA VAL A 31 1.06 0.08 4.24
C VAL A 31 2.50 0.19 4.73
N GLN A 32 2.85 -0.60 5.74
CA GLN A 32 4.22 -0.82 6.14
C GLN A 32 4.75 -2.09 5.49
N ILE A 33 5.98 -2.02 4.99
CA ILE A 33 6.70 -3.12 4.36
C ILE A 33 8.13 -3.16 4.90
N GLU A 34 8.68 -4.35 5.10
CA GLU A 34 10.05 -4.53 5.57
C GLU A 34 10.88 -5.28 4.54
N GLY A 35 12.15 -4.85 4.37
CA GLY A 35 13.15 -5.57 3.62
C GLY A 35 14.20 -6.16 4.56
N ASN A 36 14.71 -7.37 4.27
CA ASN A 36 15.67 -8.09 5.11
C ASN A 36 16.90 -8.57 4.34
N ASP A 37 17.91 -9.07 5.05
CA ASP A 37 19.18 -9.55 4.49
C ASP A 37 19.05 -10.82 3.61
N ALA A 38 17.88 -11.43 3.53
CA ALA A 38 17.58 -12.50 2.59
C ALA A 38 17.03 -11.99 1.24
N MET A 39 17.14 -10.67 0.97
CA MET A 39 16.58 -10.00 -0.22
C MET A 39 15.08 -10.27 -0.37
N GLN A 40 14.33 -10.12 0.73
CA GLN A 40 12.89 -10.37 0.75
C GLN A 40 12.14 -9.19 1.35
N PHE A 41 10.99 -8.88 0.75
CA PHE A 41 9.96 -8.11 1.42
C PHE A 41 9.07 -9.06 2.24
N ASN A 42 8.63 -8.59 3.42
CA ASN A 42 7.69 -9.31 4.29
C ASN A 42 6.27 -9.39 3.70
N ARG A 43 5.99 -8.64 2.62
CA ARG A 43 4.74 -8.69 1.87
C ARG A 43 5.02 -9.00 0.41
N LYS A 44 4.23 -9.90 -0.17
CA LYS A 44 4.30 -10.23 -1.60
C LYS A 44 3.15 -9.63 -2.40
N GLU A 45 2.14 -9.11 -1.71
CA GLU A 45 1.00 -8.44 -2.31
C GLU A 45 0.62 -7.19 -1.52
N ILE A 46 0.26 -6.13 -2.24
CA ILE A 46 -0.34 -4.90 -1.71
C ILE A 46 -1.63 -4.65 -2.51
N VAL A 47 -2.75 -4.50 -1.79
CA VAL A 47 -4.03 -4.09 -2.38
C VAL A 47 -4.29 -2.64 -1.98
N VAL A 48 -4.40 -1.76 -2.98
CA VAL A 48 -4.69 -0.35 -2.79
C VAL A 48 -6.20 -0.14 -2.87
N PRO A 49 -6.86 0.33 -1.80
CA PRO A 49 -8.31 0.59 -1.85
C PRO A 49 -8.64 1.69 -2.86
N LYS A 50 -9.64 1.45 -3.72
CA LYS A 50 -10.12 2.46 -4.72
C LYS A 50 -10.61 3.76 -4.08
N SER A 51 -11.06 3.70 -2.84
CA SER A 51 -11.53 4.86 -2.07
C SER A 51 -10.40 5.80 -1.63
N CYS A 52 -9.13 5.37 -1.70
CA CYS A 52 -7.99 6.23 -1.40
C CYS A 52 -7.70 7.16 -2.57
N GLN A 53 -7.53 8.45 -2.30
CA GLN A 53 -7.01 9.41 -3.28
C GLN A 53 -5.49 9.29 -3.41
N ARG A 54 -4.81 9.10 -2.29
CA ARG A 54 -3.35 8.92 -2.18
C ARG A 54 -3.07 7.68 -1.35
N PHE A 55 -1.99 6.98 -1.69
CA PHE A 55 -1.54 5.80 -0.95
C PHE A 55 -0.09 5.94 -0.55
N THR A 56 0.23 5.61 0.71
CA THR A 56 1.58 5.71 1.27
C THR A 56 2.16 4.33 1.53
N VAL A 57 3.39 4.13 1.09
CA VAL A 57 4.19 2.94 1.43
C VAL A 57 5.35 3.39 2.32
N GLU A 58 5.42 2.82 3.52
CA GLU A 58 6.50 3.02 4.47
C GLU A 58 7.43 1.79 4.42
N LEU A 59 8.67 1.99 3.97
CA LEU A 59 9.69 0.95 3.95
C LEU A 59 10.57 1.05 5.18
N ARG A 60 10.85 -0.10 5.83
CA ARG A 60 11.84 -0.26 6.88
C ARG A 60 12.88 -1.30 6.47
N HIS A 61 14.16 -1.03 6.70
CA HIS A 61 15.21 -2.04 6.58
C HIS A 61 15.36 -2.81 7.90
N ALA A 62 14.96 -4.08 7.89
CA ALA A 62 14.98 -4.96 9.05
C ALA A 62 16.26 -5.82 9.14
N GLY A 63 17.16 -5.72 8.15
CA GLY A 63 18.45 -6.43 8.13
C GLY A 63 19.52 -5.74 8.95
N LYS A 64 20.72 -6.32 8.94
CA LYS A 64 21.91 -5.87 9.67
C LYS A 64 23.10 -5.55 8.76
N LEU A 65 23.05 -6.00 7.48
CA LEU A 65 24.16 -5.81 6.55
C LEU A 65 24.23 -4.37 6.04
N PRO A 66 25.46 -3.85 5.79
CA PRO A 66 25.64 -2.46 5.39
C PRO A 66 24.88 -2.08 4.12
N LYS A 67 24.42 -0.82 4.04
CA LYS A 67 23.68 -0.27 2.90
C LYS A 67 24.35 -0.51 1.55
N GLN A 68 25.69 -0.42 1.51
CA GLN A 68 26.48 -0.59 0.28
C GLN A 68 26.46 -2.02 -0.26
N ALA A 69 26.20 -3.01 0.62
CA ALA A 69 26.18 -4.43 0.27
C ALA A 69 24.76 -4.99 0.18
N MET A 70 23.83 -4.49 1.00
CA MET A 70 22.48 -5.04 1.16
C MET A 70 21.43 -3.92 1.33
N GLY A 71 21.63 -2.79 0.66
CA GLY A 71 20.65 -1.70 0.71
C GLY A 71 19.34 -2.09 0.03
N HIS A 72 18.23 -1.58 0.54
CA HIS A 72 16.90 -1.84 -0.01
C HIS A 72 16.14 -0.56 -0.25
N ASN A 73 15.48 -0.48 -1.39
CA ASN A 73 14.42 0.49 -1.65
C ASN A 73 13.14 -0.23 -2.11
N TRP A 74 12.08 0.52 -2.22
CA TRP A 74 10.81 0.08 -2.79
C TRP A 74 10.53 0.93 -4.03
N VAL A 75 10.36 0.30 -5.19
CA VAL A 75 10.08 0.97 -6.48
C VAL A 75 8.83 0.37 -7.06
N LEU A 76 7.93 1.19 -7.60
CA LEU A 76 6.67 0.78 -8.23
C LEU A 76 6.66 1.15 -9.70
N SER A 77 6.32 0.18 -10.54
CA SER A 77 6.04 0.39 -11.96
C SER A 77 4.95 -0.56 -12.46
N LYS A 78 4.51 -0.40 -13.71
CA LYS A 78 3.74 -1.47 -14.36
C LYS A 78 4.57 -2.74 -14.43
N THR A 79 3.90 -3.89 -14.35
CA THR A 79 4.58 -5.20 -14.38
C THR A 79 5.38 -5.40 -15.67
N THR A 80 4.87 -4.90 -16.79
CA THR A 80 5.55 -4.95 -18.11
C THR A 80 6.86 -4.18 -18.15
N ASP A 81 7.00 -3.17 -17.29
CA ASP A 81 8.16 -2.28 -17.27
C ASP A 81 9.19 -2.64 -16.18
N ALA A 82 8.79 -3.37 -15.16
CA ALA A 82 9.57 -3.57 -13.93
C ALA A 82 11.02 -4.05 -14.19
N ALA A 83 11.20 -5.05 -15.05
CA ALA A 83 12.53 -5.57 -15.37
C ALA A 83 13.43 -4.52 -16.06
N ASN A 84 12.86 -3.74 -16.97
CA ASN A 84 13.57 -2.69 -17.69
C ASN A 84 13.89 -1.51 -16.77
N VAL A 85 12.94 -1.09 -15.91
CA VAL A 85 13.17 -0.04 -14.91
C VAL A 85 14.30 -0.43 -13.96
N ALA A 86 14.30 -1.66 -13.45
CA ALA A 86 15.35 -2.15 -12.56
C ALA A 86 16.74 -2.14 -13.25
N ARG A 87 16.82 -2.63 -14.50
CA ARG A 87 18.07 -2.66 -15.29
C ARG A 87 18.57 -1.24 -15.59
N ASP A 88 17.69 -0.38 -16.06
CA ASP A 88 18.02 0.98 -16.50
C ASP A 88 18.37 1.91 -15.31
N GLY A 89 17.98 1.52 -14.09
CA GLY A 89 18.34 2.21 -12.85
C GLY A 89 19.76 1.92 -12.35
N ILE A 90 20.35 0.77 -12.71
CA ILE A 90 21.68 0.38 -12.20
C ILE A 90 22.76 1.44 -12.49
N PRO A 91 22.90 2.00 -13.70
CA PRO A 91 23.91 3.02 -13.98
C PRO A 91 23.73 4.34 -13.23
N ALA A 92 22.53 4.60 -12.69
CA ALA A 92 22.28 5.80 -11.91
C ALA A 92 22.99 5.77 -10.53
N GLY A 93 23.33 4.59 -10.04
CA GLY A 93 24.08 4.41 -8.80
C GLY A 93 23.29 4.68 -7.52
N LEU A 94 23.96 4.49 -6.39
CA LEU A 94 23.37 4.64 -5.07
C LEU A 94 22.88 6.08 -4.80
N ASP A 95 23.59 7.08 -5.27
CA ASP A 95 23.23 8.49 -5.09
C ASP A 95 21.89 8.87 -5.73
N LYS A 96 21.51 8.14 -6.76
CA LYS A 96 20.18 8.25 -7.41
C LYS A 96 19.27 7.07 -7.05
N GLN A 97 19.56 6.37 -5.95
CA GLN A 97 18.73 5.28 -5.41
C GLN A 97 18.57 4.09 -6.39
N TYR A 98 19.48 3.91 -7.34
CA TYR A 98 19.35 2.97 -8.46
C TYR A 98 18.02 3.13 -9.21
N VAL A 99 17.57 4.37 -9.35
CA VAL A 99 16.41 4.76 -10.16
C VAL A 99 16.86 5.78 -11.18
N LYS A 100 16.59 5.53 -12.46
CA LYS A 100 16.95 6.47 -13.54
C LYS A 100 16.18 7.78 -13.33
N PRO A 101 16.86 8.93 -13.24
CA PRO A 101 16.20 10.22 -13.08
C PRO A 101 15.22 10.50 -14.24
N GLY A 102 14.00 10.93 -13.91
CA GLY A 102 12.98 11.27 -14.88
C GLY A 102 12.36 10.08 -15.63
N ASP A 103 12.53 8.85 -15.16
CA ASP A 103 11.91 7.68 -15.78
C ASP A 103 10.39 7.69 -15.55
N ALA A 104 9.63 8.00 -16.61
CA ALA A 104 8.17 8.09 -16.56
C ALA A 104 7.46 6.76 -16.24
N ARG A 105 8.16 5.62 -16.33
CA ARG A 105 7.64 4.30 -15.95
C ARG A 105 7.59 4.10 -14.44
N VAL A 106 8.36 4.88 -13.67
CA VAL A 106 8.40 4.81 -12.21
C VAL A 106 7.26 5.63 -11.63
N ILE A 107 6.33 4.96 -10.95
CA ILE A 107 5.16 5.58 -10.32
C ILE A 107 5.55 6.22 -8.99
N ALA A 108 6.33 5.51 -8.18
CA ALA A 108 6.84 5.96 -6.88
C ALA A 108 8.07 5.14 -6.47
N PHE A 109 8.90 5.70 -5.59
CA PHE A 109 10.04 4.98 -4.99
C PHE A 109 10.46 5.61 -3.67
N THR A 110 11.09 4.81 -2.81
CA THR A 110 11.78 5.25 -1.59
C THR A 110 13.28 5.39 -1.81
N ARG A 111 13.95 6.04 -0.87
CA ARG A 111 15.41 5.98 -0.81
C ARG A 111 15.90 4.54 -0.61
N VAL A 112 17.15 4.26 -0.98
CA VAL A 112 17.84 3.04 -0.57
C VAL A 112 18.19 3.15 0.93
N LEU A 113 17.76 2.18 1.71
CA LEU A 113 17.89 2.13 3.15
C LEU A 113 19.00 1.17 3.58
N GLY A 114 19.69 1.51 4.66
CA GLY A 114 20.56 0.61 5.42
C GLY A 114 19.88 0.14 6.71
N PRO A 115 20.62 -0.61 7.56
CA PRO A 115 20.08 -1.22 8.78
C PRO A 115 19.33 -0.23 9.68
N GLY A 116 18.09 -0.57 10.03
CA GLY A 116 17.24 0.21 10.92
C GLY A 116 16.65 1.49 10.33
N GLU A 117 17.07 1.90 9.12
CA GLU A 117 16.53 3.09 8.46
C GLU A 117 15.09 2.86 7.97
N THR A 118 14.35 3.95 7.88
CA THR A 118 12.99 4.02 7.34
C THR A 118 12.87 5.14 6.31
N ASP A 119 11.96 4.97 5.36
CA ASP A 119 11.54 6.01 4.42
C ASP A 119 10.13 5.74 3.95
N ALA A 120 9.45 6.76 3.45
CA ALA A 120 8.09 6.64 2.93
C ALA A 120 7.96 7.33 1.58
N THR A 121 7.14 6.75 0.72
CA THR A 121 6.73 7.38 -0.52
C THR A 121 5.22 7.37 -0.64
N THR A 122 4.66 8.42 -1.23
CA THR A 122 3.22 8.56 -1.45
C THR A 122 2.95 8.84 -2.91
N PHE A 123 1.95 8.17 -3.48
CA PHE A 123 1.52 8.38 -4.86
C PHE A 123 0.00 8.57 -4.95
N ASP A 124 -0.44 9.25 -6.00
CA ASP A 124 -1.86 9.41 -6.30
C ASP A 124 -2.41 8.10 -6.86
N VAL A 125 -3.53 7.63 -6.31
CA VAL A 125 -4.15 6.36 -6.71
C VAL A 125 -4.70 6.44 -8.15
N SER A 126 -4.97 7.64 -8.65
CA SER A 126 -5.35 7.88 -10.05
C SER A 126 -4.28 7.46 -11.08
N LYS A 127 -3.03 7.25 -10.65
CA LYS A 127 -1.96 6.67 -11.49
C LYS A 127 -2.13 5.16 -11.73
N LEU A 128 -3.00 4.51 -10.96
CA LEU A 128 -3.32 3.10 -11.11
C LEU A 128 -4.60 2.94 -11.92
N SER A 129 -4.60 1.99 -12.86
CA SER A 129 -5.76 1.65 -13.68
C SER A 129 -6.35 0.30 -13.27
N ALA A 130 -7.66 0.17 -13.28
CA ALA A 130 -8.33 -1.10 -13.04
C ALA A 130 -7.95 -2.11 -14.15
N GLY A 131 -7.64 -3.35 -13.73
CA GLY A 131 -7.22 -4.40 -14.65
C GLY A 131 -5.74 -4.36 -15.06
N GLU A 132 -4.98 -3.31 -14.68
CA GLU A 132 -3.55 -3.25 -14.88
C GLU A 132 -2.82 -3.94 -13.72
N SER A 133 -1.73 -4.62 -14.02
CA SER A 133 -0.86 -5.25 -13.01
C SER A 133 0.37 -4.38 -12.76
N TYR A 134 0.69 -4.20 -11.49
CA TYR A 134 1.85 -3.46 -11.04
C TYR A 134 2.78 -4.35 -10.24
N THR A 135 4.09 -4.11 -10.39
CA THR A 135 5.12 -4.79 -9.61
C THR A 135 5.85 -3.77 -8.76
N PHE A 136 5.96 -4.05 -7.47
CA PHE A 136 6.93 -3.37 -6.62
C PHE A 136 8.16 -4.25 -6.44
N PHE A 137 9.34 -3.63 -6.40
CA PHE A 137 10.61 -4.33 -6.33
C PHE A 137 11.70 -3.48 -5.69
N CYS A 138 12.80 -4.13 -5.28
CA CYS A 138 14.02 -3.46 -4.88
C CYS A 138 14.92 -3.29 -6.11
N SER A 139 15.32 -2.05 -6.44
CA SER A 139 16.18 -1.76 -7.59
C SER A 139 17.67 -1.83 -7.29
N PHE A 140 18.07 -2.13 -6.04
CA PHE A 140 19.47 -2.39 -5.72
C PHE A 140 20.02 -3.51 -6.62
N PRO A 141 21.24 -3.40 -7.15
CA PRO A 141 21.79 -4.37 -8.12
C PRO A 141 21.67 -5.82 -7.65
N GLY A 142 21.08 -6.67 -8.50
CA GLY A 142 20.86 -8.09 -8.22
C GLY A 142 19.58 -8.42 -7.43
N HIS A 143 18.95 -7.46 -6.75
CA HIS A 143 17.82 -7.74 -5.87
C HIS A 143 16.48 -7.92 -6.60
N SER A 144 16.24 -7.21 -7.69
CA SER A 144 14.93 -7.17 -8.37
C SER A 144 14.43 -8.51 -8.90
N ALA A 145 15.33 -9.49 -9.08
CA ALA A 145 14.96 -10.83 -9.53
C ALA A 145 14.10 -11.57 -8.48
N VAL A 146 14.40 -11.38 -7.19
CA VAL A 146 13.80 -12.11 -6.07
C VAL A 146 13.04 -11.21 -5.08
N MET A 147 13.50 -9.97 -4.90
CA MET A 147 12.93 -9.00 -3.97
C MET A 147 11.85 -8.16 -4.65
N LYS A 148 10.69 -8.76 -4.84
CA LYS A 148 9.53 -8.14 -5.51
C LYS A 148 8.20 -8.69 -5.03
N GLY A 149 7.13 -7.99 -5.36
CA GLY A 149 5.75 -8.39 -5.15
C GLY A 149 4.81 -7.68 -6.10
N VAL A 150 3.52 -7.98 -5.98
CA VAL A 150 2.45 -7.44 -6.83
C VAL A 150 1.68 -6.36 -6.09
N LEU A 151 1.36 -5.27 -6.78
CA LEU A 151 0.41 -4.28 -6.31
C LEU A 151 -0.77 -4.24 -7.27
N ARG A 152 -1.96 -4.20 -6.72
CA ARG A 152 -3.20 -4.08 -7.50
C ARG A 152 -4.17 -3.07 -6.88
N LEU A 153 -4.98 -2.49 -7.73
CA LEU A 153 -6.10 -1.66 -7.30
C LEU A 153 -7.26 -2.59 -6.89
N GLY A 154 -7.74 -2.43 -5.64
CA GLY A 154 -8.80 -3.25 -5.02
C GLY A 154 -10.19 -2.99 -5.57
#